data_5b48294af53ab64e5b0e9ea17d4fd00f
#
_entry.id   5b48294af53ab64e5b0e9ea17d4fd00f
#
_cell.length_a   1.000
_cell.length_b   1.000
_cell.length_c   1.000
_cell.angle_alpha   90.00
_cell.angle_beta   90.00
_cell.angle_gamma   90.00
#
_symmetry.space_group_name_H-M   'P 1'
#
loop_
_entity.id
_entity.type
_entity.pdbx_description
1 polymer ?
#
loop_
_entity_poly.entity_id
_entity_poly.type
_entity_poly.pdbx_seq_one_letter_code
_entity_poly.pdbx_strand_id
1 'polypeptide(L)'
;MRGQIILSHGSDSGPGATKISALAARAEARGWRTERPDFGADDASGYASAVTPRVARLRAAIAACDAPPVLVGSSMGAFASALVSLEAPVAALFLLATPPAIPACPQALDLRAGVPTLMVHGWRDELCPVAGVQAFAERRRLPLLLLDDDHRLLASMDAIAAQFDVLLGALA
;
A
#
# COMPACT_ATOMS: atom_id res chain seq x y z
N MET A 1 -18.45 -7.73 12.18
CA MET A 1 -17.61 -7.16 11.12
C MET A 1 -16.31 -6.74 11.78
N ARG A 2 -15.13 -7.12 11.24
CA ARG A 2 -13.83 -6.94 11.92
C ARG A 2 -13.23 -5.55 11.74
N GLY A 3 -13.67 -4.78 10.75
CA GLY A 3 -13.13 -3.46 10.42
C GLY A 3 -13.17 -3.18 8.93
N GLN A 4 -12.44 -2.17 8.49
CA GLN A 4 -12.37 -1.74 7.09
C GLN A 4 -10.93 -1.76 6.57
N ILE A 5 -10.77 -2.14 5.31
CA ILE A 5 -9.51 -2.14 4.59
C ILE A 5 -9.68 -1.29 3.34
N ILE A 6 -8.80 -0.32 3.13
CA ILE A 6 -8.74 0.47 1.91
C ILE A 6 -7.56 -0.02 1.08
N LEU A 7 -7.82 -0.43 -0.18
CA LEU A 7 -6.80 -1.00 -1.06
C LEU A 7 -6.55 -0.07 -2.25
N SER A 8 -5.31 0.38 -2.38
CA SER A 8 -4.86 1.40 -3.33
C SER A 8 -4.02 0.78 -4.45
N HIS A 9 -4.51 0.87 -5.68
CA HIS A 9 -3.81 0.36 -6.87
C HIS A 9 -2.60 1.23 -7.28
N GLY A 10 -1.71 0.68 -8.10
CA GLY A 10 -0.58 1.40 -8.70
C GLY A 10 -1.02 2.37 -9.81
N SER A 11 -0.05 3.14 -10.35
CA SER A 11 -0.25 3.95 -11.55
C SER A 11 -0.57 3.08 -12.76
N ASP A 12 -1.22 3.66 -13.77
CA ASP A 12 -1.60 2.96 -15.02
C ASP A 12 -2.41 1.69 -14.78
N SER A 13 -3.20 1.66 -13.70
CA SER A 13 -3.96 0.53 -13.23
C SER A 13 -5.33 1.01 -12.71
N GLY A 14 -6.08 0.16 -12.01
CA GLY A 14 -7.40 0.50 -11.49
C GLY A 14 -7.80 -0.37 -10.30
N PRO A 15 -9.02 -0.14 -9.77
CA PRO A 15 -9.57 -0.89 -8.63
C PRO A 15 -9.66 -2.40 -8.86
N GLY A 16 -9.68 -2.84 -10.13
CA GLY A 16 -9.69 -4.24 -10.55
C GLY A 16 -8.31 -4.87 -10.70
N ALA A 17 -7.21 -4.18 -10.37
CA ALA A 17 -5.85 -4.71 -10.46
C ALA A 17 -5.70 -6.04 -9.71
N THR A 18 -4.99 -7.00 -10.30
CA THR A 18 -4.91 -8.40 -9.85
C THR A 18 -4.57 -8.54 -8.36
N LYS A 19 -3.48 -7.90 -7.89
CA LYS A 19 -3.06 -7.96 -6.48
C LYS A 19 -4.13 -7.39 -5.55
N ILE A 20 -4.66 -6.23 -5.90
CA ILE A 20 -5.66 -5.51 -5.11
C ILE A 20 -6.95 -6.32 -5.00
N SER A 21 -7.43 -6.88 -6.11
CA SER A 21 -8.62 -7.73 -6.14
C SER A 21 -8.45 -9.03 -5.35
N ALA A 22 -7.29 -9.67 -5.46
CA ALA A 22 -7.01 -10.91 -4.73
C ALA A 22 -6.95 -10.68 -3.21
N LEU A 23 -6.30 -9.60 -2.76
CA LEU A 23 -6.22 -9.27 -1.32
C LEU A 23 -7.57 -8.79 -0.78
N ALA A 24 -8.36 -8.04 -1.58
CA ALA A 24 -9.71 -7.65 -1.19
C ALA A 24 -10.60 -8.88 -0.96
N ALA A 25 -10.68 -9.80 -1.93
CA ALA A 25 -11.47 -11.02 -1.80
C ALA A 25 -11.05 -11.86 -0.57
N ARG A 26 -9.74 -11.93 -0.30
CA ARG A 26 -9.20 -12.64 0.86
C ARG A 26 -9.61 -11.99 2.19
N ALA A 27 -9.62 -10.68 2.27
CA ALA A 27 -10.07 -9.93 3.44
C ALA A 27 -11.59 -10.09 3.66
N GLU A 28 -12.38 -9.97 2.59
CA GLU A 28 -13.84 -10.15 2.61
C GLU A 28 -14.25 -11.52 3.11
N ALA A 29 -13.56 -12.57 2.65
CA ALA A 29 -13.76 -13.95 3.14
C ALA A 29 -13.50 -14.11 4.66
N ARG A 30 -12.79 -13.15 5.28
CA ARG A 30 -12.51 -13.09 6.73
C ARG A 30 -13.38 -12.10 7.50
N GLY A 31 -14.40 -11.54 6.83
CA GLY A 31 -15.36 -10.63 7.45
C GLY A 31 -14.91 -9.17 7.56
N TRP A 32 -13.88 -8.76 6.79
CA TRP A 32 -13.51 -7.35 6.64
C TRP A 32 -14.35 -6.68 5.55
N ARG A 33 -14.65 -5.41 5.72
CA ARG A 33 -15.16 -4.56 4.63
C ARG A 33 -13.98 -4.08 3.80
N THR A 34 -14.12 -4.04 2.48
CA THR A 34 -13.08 -3.50 1.61
C THR A 34 -13.58 -2.33 0.79
N GLU A 35 -12.69 -1.38 0.54
CA GLU A 35 -12.89 -0.27 -0.36
C GLU A 35 -11.70 -0.17 -1.30
N ARG A 36 -11.95 0.07 -2.58
CA ARG A 36 -10.93 0.18 -3.62
C ARG A 36 -11.13 1.49 -4.39
N PRO A 37 -10.60 2.62 -3.89
CA PRO A 37 -10.72 3.89 -4.59
C PRO A 37 -10.13 3.83 -6.00
N ASP A 38 -10.79 4.49 -6.94
CA ASP A 38 -10.29 4.66 -8.31
C ASP A 38 -9.48 5.96 -8.38
N PHE A 39 -8.21 5.84 -8.75
CA PHE A 39 -7.28 6.96 -8.91
C PHE A 39 -7.03 7.32 -10.38
N GLY A 40 -7.77 6.75 -11.34
CA GLY A 40 -7.53 6.99 -12.76
C GLY A 40 -7.56 8.46 -13.14
N ALA A 41 -8.50 9.24 -12.59
CA ALA A 41 -8.57 10.68 -12.81
C ALA A 41 -7.41 11.44 -12.14
N ASP A 42 -6.93 10.98 -10.99
CA ASP A 42 -5.80 11.59 -10.27
C ASP A 42 -4.48 11.35 -11.03
N ASP A 43 -4.34 10.22 -11.71
CA ASP A 43 -3.15 9.82 -12.46
C ASP A 43 -3.01 10.54 -13.81
N ALA A 44 -4.08 11.12 -14.34
CA ALA A 44 -4.12 11.72 -15.68
C ALA A 44 -3.10 12.86 -15.87
N SER A 45 -2.64 13.50 -14.79
CA SER A 45 -1.66 14.59 -14.80
C SER A 45 -0.20 14.13 -14.61
N GLY A 46 0.04 12.82 -14.55
CA GLY A 46 1.38 12.22 -14.37
C GLY A 46 1.72 11.87 -12.92
N TYR A 47 2.76 11.06 -12.75
CA TYR A 47 3.08 10.39 -11.49
C TYR A 47 3.32 11.35 -10.31
N ALA A 48 4.15 12.36 -10.49
CA ALA A 48 4.45 13.32 -9.42
C ALA A 48 3.21 14.12 -9.01
N SER A 49 2.41 14.55 -9.98
CA SER A 49 1.19 15.33 -9.77
C SER A 49 0.06 14.51 -9.15
N ALA A 50 0.07 13.20 -9.35
CA ALA A 50 -0.95 12.28 -8.81
C ALA A 50 -0.83 12.07 -7.29
N VAL A 51 0.33 12.28 -6.69
CA VAL A 51 0.56 11.99 -5.26
C VAL A 51 -0.41 12.76 -4.37
N THR A 52 -0.47 14.08 -4.50
CA THR A 52 -1.32 14.94 -3.67
C THR A 52 -2.81 14.60 -3.78
N PRO A 53 -3.42 14.48 -4.98
CA PRO A 53 -4.83 14.10 -5.09
C PRO A 53 -5.11 12.68 -4.59
N ARG A 54 -4.20 11.71 -4.80
CA ARG A 54 -4.35 10.36 -4.23
C ARG A 54 -4.36 10.39 -2.70
N VAL A 55 -3.46 11.13 -2.07
CA VAL A 55 -3.44 11.31 -0.60
C VAL A 55 -4.73 11.97 -0.12
N ALA A 56 -5.22 12.99 -0.81
CA ALA A 56 -6.48 13.66 -0.46
C ALA A 56 -7.69 12.70 -0.55
N ARG A 57 -7.75 11.88 -1.60
CA ARG A 57 -8.80 10.86 -1.78
C ARG A 57 -8.74 9.79 -0.70
N LEU A 58 -7.55 9.30 -0.36
CA LEU A 58 -7.36 8.34 0.73
C LEU A 58 -7.76 8.93 2.08
N ARG A 59 -7.40 10.18 2.35
CA ARG A 59 -7.81 10.88 3.57
C ARG A 59 -9.33 10.98 3.69
N ALA A 60 -10.02 11.28 2.60
CA ALA A 60 -11.48 11.31 2.58
C ALA A 60 -12.09 9.91 2.83
N ALA A 61 -11.54 8.86 2.22
CA ALA A 61 -11.97 7.48 2.46
C ALA A 61 -11.74 7.05 3.92
N ILE A 62 -10.59 7.39 4.51
CA ILE A 62 -10.30 7.14 5.93
C ILE A 62 -11.29 7.86 6.84
N ALA A 63 -11.61 9.11 6.54
CA ALA A 63 -12.56 9.91 7.33
C ALA A 63 -13.99 9.36 7.30
N ALA A 64 -14.34 8.58 6.28
CA ALA A 64 -15.65 7.91 6.16
C ALA A 64 -15.71 6.56 6.91
N CYS A 65 -14.59 6.09 7.48
CA CYS A 65 -14.55 4.84 8.25
C CYS A 65 -15.00 5.08 9.71
N ASP A 66 -15.69 4.10 10.29
CA ASP A 66 -16.12 4.14 11.71
C ASP A 66 -14.94 4.02 12.70
N ALA A 67 -13.82 3.45 12.24
CA ALA A 67 -12.59 3.26 13.00
C ALA A 67 -11.37 3.32 12.05
N PRO A 68 -10.14 3.51 12.57
CA PRO A 68 -8.94 3.52 11.74
C PRO A 68 -8.86 2.28 10.85
N PRO A 69 -8.80 2.43 9.51
CA PRO A 69 -8.74 1.28 8.59
C PRO A 69 -7.32 0.72 8.47
N VAL A 70 -7.21 -0.50 7.96
CA VAL A 70 -5.96 -1.02 7.40
C VAL A 70 -5.80 -0.46 5.99
N LEU A 71 -4.61 0.03 5.66
CA LEU A 71 -4.30 0.44 4.29
C LEU A 71 -3.43 -0.62 3.60
N VAL A 72 -3.86 -1.04 2.43
CA VAL A 72 -3.09 -1.89 1.52
C VAL A 72 -2.75 -1.08 0.29
N GLY A 73 -1.49 -0.98 -0.08
CA GLY A 73 -1.09 -0.24 -1.25
C GLY A 73 -0.13 -1.00 -2.16
N SER A 74 -0.20 -0.79 -3.46
CA SER A 74 0.73 -1.32 -4.44
C SER A 74 1.35 -0.19 -5.25
N SER A 75 2.68 -0.14 -5.32
CA SER A 75 3.44 0.86 -6.08
C SER A 75 3.05 2.29 -5.67
N MET A 76 2.56 3.13 -6.57
CA MET A 76 2.04 4.47 -6.27
C MET A 76 0.99 4.44 -5.14
N GLY A 77 0.14 3.42 -5.10
CA GLY A 77 -0.83 3.23 -4.03
C GLY A 77 -0.17 2.99 -2.67
N ALA A 78 0.97 2.29 -2.62
CA ALA A 78 1.75 2.11 -1.40
C ALA A 78 2.39 3.42 -0.92
N PHE A 79 2.95 4.20 -1.85
CA PHE A 79 3.52 5.52 -1.56
C PHE A 79 2.46 6.48 -0.98
N ALA A 80 1.30 6.59 -1.62
CA ALA A 80 0.20 7.42 -1.15
C ALA A 80 -0.36 6.94 0.20
N SER A 81 -0.47 5.61 0.41
CA SER A 81 -0.92 5.02 1.68
C SER A 81 0.05 5.30 2.82
N ALA A 82 1.35 5.25 2.55
CA ALA A 82 2.36 5.64 3.53
C ALA A 82 2.21 7.11 3.93
N LEU A 83 2.15 8.03 2.95
CA LEU A 83 2.04 9.47 3.21
C LEU A 83 0.76 9.84 3.96
N VAL A 84 -0.41 9.31 3.56
CA VAL A 84 -1.67 9.63 4.25
C VAL A 84 -1.68 9.19 5.70
N SER A 85 -0.90 8.17 6.08
CA SER A 85 -0.76 7.75 7.48
C SER A 85 -0.16 8.82 8.38
N LEU A 86 0.57 9.80 7.83
CA LEU A 86 1.08 10.96 8.58
C LEU A 86 -0.05 11.91 8.97
N GLU A 87 -1.09 11.99 8.15
CA GLU A 87 -2.19 12.96 8.27
C GLU A 87 -3.44 12.38 8.95
N ALA A 88 -3.68 11.08 8.80
CA ALA A 88 -4.89 10.41 9.28
C ALA A 88 -4.56 9.14 10.10
N PRO A 89 -5.42 8.76 11.07
CA PRO A 89 -5.23 7.53 11.85
C PRO A 89 -5.49 6.29 10.99
N VAL A 90 -4.59 5.31 11.06
CA VAL A 90 -4.69 4.01 10.38
C VAL A 90 -4.32 2.89 11.35
N ALA A 91 -4.94 1.72 11.21
CA ALA A 91 -4.69 0.57 12.07
C ALA A 91 -3.41 -0.18 11.70
N ALA A 92 -3.10 -0.28 10.42
CA ALA A 92 -1.88 -0.91 9.90
C ALA A 92 -1.63 -0.52 8.43
N LEU A 93 -0.40 -0.78 7.97
CA LEU A 93 0.02 -0.59 6.59
C LEU A 93 0.56 -1.91 6.01
N PHE A 94 0.06 -2.31 4.84
CA PHE A 94 0.58 -3.41 4.04
C PHE A 94 1.00 -2.87 2.67
N LEU A 95 2.31 -2.71 2.46
CA LEU A 95 2.88 -1.91 1.38
C LEU A 95 3.66 -2.80 0.40
N LEU A 96 3.19 -2.87 -0.85
CA LEU A 96 3.72 -3.74 -1.90
C LEU A 96 4.46 -2.93 -2.96
N ALA A 97 5.68 -3.34 -3.33
CA ALA A 97 6.49 -2.72 -4.38
C ALA A 97 6.54 -1.18 -4.27
N THR A 98 6.80 -0.69 -3.06
CA THR A 98 6.74 0.73 -2.73
C THR A 98 7.88 1.49 -3.39
N PRO A 99 7.62 2.57 -4.18
CA PRO A 99 8.68 3.44 -4.65
C PRO A 99 9.37 4.14 -3.47
N PRO A 100 10.71 4.12 -3.37
CA PRO A 100 11.42 4.89 -2.35
C PRO A 100 11.39 6.39 -2.62
N ALA A 101 11.16 6.78 -3.87
CA ALA A 101 10.96 8.15 -4.33
C ALA A 101 10.16 8.12 -5.63
N ILE A 102 9.46 9.22 -5.92
CA ILE A 102 8.78 9.43 -7.20
C ILE A 102 9.48 10.60 -7.88
N PRO A 103 10.04 10.44 -9.09
CA PRO A 103 10.72 11.51 -9.81
C PRO A 103 9.87 12.78 -9.89
N ALA A 104 10.47 13.93 -9.65
CA ALA A 104 9.83 15.24 -9.61
C ALA A 104 8.73 15.45 -8.54
N CYS A 105 8.49 14.47 -7.68
CA CYS A 105 7.61 14.64 -6.53
C CYS A 105 8.38 15.30 -5.38
N PRO A 106 7.89 16.40 -4.79
CA PRO A 106 8.56 17.05 -3.66
C PRO A 106 8.44 16.27 -2.35
N GLN A 107 7.45 15.37 -2.24
CA GLN A 107 7.28 14.56 -1.05
C GLN A 107 8.23 13.36 -1.08
N ALA A 108 9.01 13.20 0.00
CA ALA A 108 9.77 11.98 0.24
C ALA A 108 8.86 10.89 0.80
N LEU A 109 9.19 9.62 0.56
CA LEU A 109 8.52 8.50 1.22
C LEU A 109 8.70 8.62 2.73
N ASP A 110 7.58 8.67 3.43
CA ASP A 110 7.52 8.61 4.89
C ASP A 110 6.19 8.01 5.36
N LEU A 111 6.12 7.61 6.62
CA LEU A 111 4.92 7.05 7.23
C LEU A 111 4.90 7.33 8.75
N ARG A 112 3.72 7.24 9.35
CA ARG A 112 3.53 7.46 10.77
C ARG A 112 4.27 6.41 11.59
N ALA A 113 5.10 6.86 12.52
CA ALA A 113 5.79 5.98 13.45
C ALA A 113 4.80 5.25 14.38
N GLY A 114 5.14 4.00 14.73
CA GLY A 114 4.32 3.19 15.65
C GLY A 114 3.12 2.50 15.01
N VAL A 115 2.81 2.75 13.72
CA VAL A 115 1.79 2.00 12.99
C VAL A 115 2.36 0.64 12.58
N PRO A 116 1.70 -0.49 12.92
CA PRO A 116 2.07 -1.80 12.42
C PRO A 116 2.19 -1.79 10.90
N THR A 117 3.39 -2.05 10.39
CA THR A 117 3.70 -1.94 8.96
C THR A 117 4.45 -3.16 8.49
N LEU A 118 4.05 -3.74 7.37
CA LEU A 118 4.82 -4.73 6.63
C LEU A 118 5.02 -4.25 5.20
N MET A 119 6.28 -4.20 4.78
CA MET A 119 6.66 -3.93 3.39
C MET A 119 7.00 -5.24 2.68
N VAL A 120 6.56 -5.39 1.43
CA VAL A 120 6.90 -6.53 0.57
C VAL A 120 7.45 -6.01 -0.74
N HIS A 121 8.58 -6.54 -1.19
CA HIS A 121 9.25 -6.06 -2.39
C HIS A 121 9.91 -7.20 -3.18
N GLY A 122 10.08 -7.00 -4.49
CA GLY A 122 10.74 -7.96 -5.38
C GLY A 122 12.24 -7.70 -5.47
N TRP A 123 13.07 -8.76 -5.41
CA TRP A 123 14.51 -8.66 -5.63
C TRP A 123 14.85 -8.14 -7.05
N ARG A 124 14.01 -8.48 -8.04
CA ARG A 124 14.17 -8.13 -9.45
C ARG A 124 13.31 -6.95 -9.88
N ASP A 125 12.90 -6.10 -8.93
CA ASP A 125 12.14 -4.90 -9.25
C ASP A 125 13.03 -3.85 -9.91
N GLU A 126 12.86 -3.68 -11.23
CA GLU A 126 13.63 -2.73 -12.05
C GLU A 126 13.00 -1.33 -12.06
N LEU A 127 11.72 -1.21 -11.70
CA LEU A 127 11.03 0.09 -11.63
C LEU A 127 11.32 0.81 -10.31
N CYS A 128 11.36 0.06 -9.22
CA CYS A 128 11.67 0.55 -7.89
C CYS A 128 12.82 -0.28 -7.31
N PRO A 129 14.07 0.03 -7.62
CA PRO A 129 15.21 -0.79 -7.21
C PRO A 129 15.24 -1.06 -5.71
N VAL A 130 15.44 -2.32 -5.35
CA VAL A 130 15.34 -2.84 -3.98
C VAL A 130 16.24 -2.09 -2.97
N ALA A 131 17.41 -1.62 -3.39
CA ALA A 131 18.34 -0.91 -2.51
C ALA A 131 17.74 0.33 -1.83
N GLY A 132 16.90 1.10 -2.55
CA GLY A 132 16.22 2.26 -2.00
C GLY A 132 15.18 1.88 -0.94
N VAL A 133 14.45 0.79 -1.17
CA VAL A 133 13.44 0.27 -0.23
C VAL A 133 14.11 -0.32 1.01
N GLN A 134 15.20 -1.07 0.84
CA GLN A 134 16.00 -1.58 1.95
C GLN A 134 16.52 -0.45 2.84
N ALA A 135 17.13 0.59 2.25
CA ALA A 135 17.64 1.75 2.98
C ALA A 135 16.52 2.49 3.75
N PHE A 136 15.31 2.59 3.17
CA PHE A 136 14.16 3.15 3.86
C PHE A 136 13.72 2.28 5.02
N ALA A 137 13.52 0.97 4.79
CA ALA A 137 13.08 0.04 5.83
C ALA A 137 14.08 -0.03 7.00
N GLU A 138 15.38 -0.07 6.70
CA GLU A 138 16.45 -0.05 7.72
C GLU A 138 16.39 1.22 8.57
N ARG A 139 16.36 2.40 7.94
CA ARG A 139 16.30 3.69 8.63
C ARG A 139 15.06 3.82 9.54
N ARG A 140 13.94 3.25 9.10
CA ARG A 140 12.67 3.28 9.83
C ARG A 140 12.45 2.06 10.73
N ARG A 141 13.36 1.07 10.68
CA ARG A 141 13.29 -0.20 11.42
C ARG A 141 11.98 -0.95 11.14
N LEU A 142 11.60 -1.02 9.85
CA LEU A 142 10.38 -1.67 9.40
C LEU A 142 10.65 -3.12 8.95
N PRO A 143 9.73 -4.04 9.22
CA PRO A 143 9.74 -5.35 8.58
C PRO A 143 9.67 -5.22 7.05
N LEU A 144 10.60 -5.86 6.36
CA LEU A 144 10.67 -5.92 4.90
C LEU A 144 10.83 -7.38 4.46
N LEU A 145 9.86 -7.88 3.72
CA LEU A 145 9.92 -9.17 3.06
C LEU A 145 10.39 -8.98 1.62
N LEU A 146 11.51 -9.64 1.27
CA LEU A 146 12.04 -9.65 -0.09
C LEU A 146 11.76 -11.00 -0.75
N LEU A 147 11.16 -10.97 -1.93
CA LEU A 147 10.74 -12.14 -2.69
C LEU A 147 11.48 -12.21 -4.03
N ASP A 148 11.72 -13.40 -4.54
CA ASP A 148 12.31 -13.58 -5.88
C ASP A 148 11.26 -13.31 -6.96
N ASP A 149 10.93 -12.03 -7.15
CA ASP A 149 9.90 -11.55 -8.06
C ASP A 149 10.27 -10.16 -8.62
N ASP A 150 9.49 -9.69 -9.59
CA ASP A 150 9.61 -8.36 -10.21
C ASP A 150 8.68 -7.33 -9.50
N HIS A 151 8.55 -6.13 -10.10
CA HIS A 151 7.66 -5.07 -9.62
C HIS A 151 6.20 -5.50 -9.48
N ARG A 152 5.76 -6.41 -10.32
CA ARG A 152 4.36 -6.87 -10.35
C ARG A 152 4.02 -7.80 -9.19
N LEU A 153 5.01 -8.52 -8.64
CA LEU A 153 4.86 -9.45 -7.52
C LEU A 153 3.79 -10.56 -7.75
N LEU A 154 3.53 -10.90 -9.02
CA LEU A 154 2.45 -11.83 -9.34
C LEU A 154 2.82 -13.30 -9.12
N ALA A 155 4.10 -13.65 -9.27
CA ALA A 155 4.57 -15.01 -8.98
C ALA A 155 4.55 -15.33 -7.48
N SER A 156 4.57 -14.32 -6.63
CA SER A 156 4.67 -14.45 -5.17
C SER A 156 3.34 -14.24 -4.44
N MET A 157 2.20 -14.25 -5.14
CA MET A 157 0.90 -13.90 -4.55
C MET A 157 0.50 -14.78 -3.37
N ASP A 158 0.86 -16.06 -3.37
CA ASP A 158 0.56 -16.97 -2.24
C ASP A 158 1.32 -16.56 -0.98
N ALA A 159 2.61 -16.23 -1.11
CA ALA A 159 3.43 -15.75 0.00
C ALA A 159 2.93 -14.40 0.52
N ILE A 160 2.57 -13.48 -0.37
CA ILE A 160 2.00 -12.17 -0.03
C ILE A 160 0.68 -12.34 0.73
N ALA A 161 -0.21 -13.21 0.23
CA ALA A 161 -1.48 -13.47 0.84
C ALA A 161 -1.34 -14.10 2.25
N ALA A 162 -0.36 -15.00 2.44
CA ALA A 162 -0.06 -15.58 3.74
C ALA A 162 0.40 -14.51 4.74
N GLN A 163 1.28 -13.59 4.33
CA GLN A 163 1.74 -12.49 5.19
C GLN A 163 0.63 -11.48 5.49
N PHE A 164 -0.24 -11.22 4.53
CA PHE A 164 -1.42 -10.40 4.76
C PHE A 164 -2.36 -11.00 5.82
N ASP A 165 -2.55 -12.32 5.79
CA ASP A 165 -3.32 -13.04 6.81
C ASP A 165 -2.72 -12.91 8.21
N VAL A 166 -1.39 -13.01 8.32
CA VAL A 166 -0.67 -12.81 9.58
C VAL A 166 -0.91 -11.40 10.12
N LEU A 167 -0.79 -10.38 9.26
CA LEU A 167 -1.05 -8.99 9.65
C LEU A 167 -2.50 -8.82 10.15
N LEU A 168 -3.49 -9.30 9.39
CA LEU A 168 -4.90 -9.19 9.78
C LEU A 168 -5.24 -9.98 11.04
N GLY A 169 -4.59 -11.14 11.25
CA GLY A 169 -4.75 -11.95 12.45
C GLY A 169 -4.25 -11.26 13.72
N ALA A 170 -3.21 -10.43 13.61
CA ALA A 170 -2.67 -9.65 14.72
C ALA A 170 -3.53 -8.44 15.12
N LEU A 171 -4.48 -8.05 14.26
CA LEU A 171 -5.39 -6.91 14.48
C LEU A 171 -6.81 -7.34 14.90
N ALA A 172 -7.05 -8.64 15.01
CA ALA A 172 -8.37 -9.23 15.24
C ALA A 172 -8.69 -9.43 16.73
#